data_3f9d18a3ed95f458f68c2970c08b5db9
#
_entry.id   3f9d18a3ed95f458f68c2970c08b5db9
#
_cell.length_a   1.000
_cell.length_b   1.000
_cell.length_c   1.000
_cell.angle_alpha   90.00
_cell.angle_beta   90.00
_cell.angle_gamma   90.00
#
_symmetry.space_group_name_H-M   'P 1'
#
loop_
_entity.id
_entity.type
_entity.pdbx_description
1 polymer ?
#
loop_
_entity_poly.entity_id
_entity_poly.type
_entity_poly.pdbx_seq_one_letter_code
_entity_poly.pdbx_strand_id
1 'polypeptide(L)'
;MVELSLGDFLKERKRTMPDLESTKNKHLTADDRQEIMECLDKGVSFKAIACRVGKDPTTISKEVKKHLAVQPLSVKQTKDDGTPIEDKRCPKLLKAPFVCNPCKTRRRQCAFQKQLYIAKNAQSEYESLLREAREGIPLNKEEFWEADSIIADGMKKGQHLYQIMESNDVPFSKSSAYRHLHRGYLSVSKLDFPRVVKFKARNQRMPDCVPKALREGRTYADFLDFTEESGIKSWVEMDTVLGKKGGKVIHTFDFTFCNFMFGLLLDNKTAAETAQKTRDLKERLQAGGVRFGDVIPLLLTDNGGEFANISAFTHGIDGEPETDLFFCDPYQFCQKPKVEKNHTMFRDIVPKGESFDHFTQGTVNLIFSHVNSVKRRVLNGKTPYEMFSFMFGENVATLLGIAEIPATEVIQSPKLLKNASKPTPLSAQHTDASMLSSARG
;
A
#
# COMPACT_ATOMS: atom_id res chain seq x y z
N MET A 1 -38.82 -38.97 -34.90
CA MET A 1 -38.77 -37.98 -35.98
C MET A 1 -39.58 -36.79 -35.48
N VAL A 2 -38.94 -35.74 -35.06
CA VAL A 2 -39.57 -34.45 -34.70
C VAL A 2 -39.05 -33.46 -35.71
N GLU A 3 -39.88 -33.04 -36.63
CA GLU A 3 -39.60 -31.98 -37.57
C GLU A 3 -39.46 -30.65 -36.84
N LEU A 4 -38.26 -30.14 -36.79
CA LEU A 4 -37.99 -28.78 -36.38
C LEU A 4 -38.23 -27.87 -37.59
N SER A 5 -39.26 -27.02 -37.49
CA SER A 5 -39.67 -26.09 -38.53
C SER A 5 -38.64 -24.98 -38.74
N LEU A 6 -38.44 -24.62 -40.02
CA LEU A 6 -37.53 -23.54 -40.51
C LEU A 6 -37.87 -22.16 -39.90
N GLY A 7 -39.00 -22.06 -39.15
CA GLY A 7 -39.46 -20.84 -38.50
C GLY A 7 -38.71 -20.47 -37.21
N ASP A 8 -38.10 -21.42 -36.50
CA ASP A 8 -37.40 -21.18 -35.23
C ASP A 8 -35.94 -20.74 -35.39
N PHE A 9 -35.36 -21.00 -36.56
CA PHE A 9 -33.98 -20.57 -36.89
C PHE A 9 -33.86 -19.09 -37.25
N LEU A 10 -34.98 -18.40 -37.49
CA LEU A 10 -35.00 -16.96 -37.83
C LEU A 10 -35.33 -16.06 -36.67
N LYS A 11 -35.65 -16.59 -35.46
CA LYS A 11 -35.97 -15.80 -34.29
C LYS A 11 -34.77 -15.47 -33.40
N GLU A 12 -33.61 -16.04 -33.56
CA GLU A 12 -32.47 -15.90 -32.63
C GLU A 12 -31.36 -14.93 -33.09
N ARG A 13 -31.62 -14.01 -34.00
CA ARG A 13 -30.67 -12.91 -34.33
C ARG A 13 -31.34 -11.54 -34.44
N LYS A 14 -32.22 -11.19 -33.52
CA LYS A 14 -32.39 -9.77 -33.15
C LYS A 14 -31.34 -9.45 -32.09
N ARG A 15 -30.08 -9.25 -32.49
CA ARG A 15 -29.17 -8.41 -31.69
C ARG A 15 -29.87 -7.06 -31.55
N THR A 16 -30.31 -6.75 -30.37
CA THR A 16 -30.75 -5.40 -29.98
C THR A 16 -29.66 -4.44 -30.45
N MET A 17 -30.05 -3.53 -31.36
CA MET A 17 -29.18 -2.43 -31.76
C MET A 17 -28.79 -1.68 -30.48
N PRO A 18 -27.48 -1.43 -30.22
CA PRO A 18 -27.09 -0.61 -29.08
C PRO A 18 -27.72 0.76 -29.26
N ASP A 19 -28.27 1.31 -28.19
CA ASP A 19 -28.83 2.66 -28.15
C ASP A 19 -27.89 3.64 -28.83
N LEU A 20 -28.32 4.24 -29.92
CA LEU A 20 -27.52 5.20 -30.71
C LEU A 20 -27.06 6.42 -29.90
N GLU A 21 -27.75 6.73 -28.80
CA GLU A 21 -27.36 7.82 -27.90
C GLU A 21 -26.15 7.49 -27.02
N SER A 22 -25.91 6.21 -26.69
CA SER A 22 -24.81 5.82 -25.81
C SER A 22 -23.42 5.84 -26.50
N THR A 23 -23.36 5.91 -27.83
CA THR A 23 -22.12 5.86 -28.62
C THR A 23 -21.66 7.21 -29.17
N LYS A 24 -22.50 8.25 -29.09
CA LYS A 24 -22.11 9.62 -29.44
C LYS A 24 -20.94 10.08 -28.57
N ASN A 25 -19.91 10.64 -29.18
CA ASN A 25 -18.69 11.16 -28.54
C ASN A 25 -17.75 10.15 -27.88
N LYS A 26 -17.96 8.83 -28.05
CA LYS A 26 -16.98 7.82 -27.60
C LYS A 26 -15.95 7.52 -28.69
N HIS A 27 -14.71 7.30 -28.28
CA HIS A 27 -13.67 6.84 -29.22
C HIS A 27 -13.99 5.44 -29.77
N LEU A 28 -13.39 5.11 -30.92
CA LEU A 28 -13.50 3.77 -31.48
C LEU A 28 -12.81 2.75 -30.57
N THR A 29 -13.46 1.62 -30.35
CA THR A 29 -12.92 0.50 -29.58
C THR A 29 -12.09 -0.43 -30.47
N ALA A 30 -11.41 -1.40 -29.87
CA ALA A 30 -10.71 -2.45 -30.62
C ALA A 30 -11.68 -3.29 -31.49
N ASP A 31 -12.89 -3.56 -30.99
CA ASP A 31 -13.93 -4.29 -31.69
C ASP A 31 -14.47 -3.48 -32.87
N ASP A 32 -14.69 -2.17 -32.70
CA ASP A 32 -15.09 -1.28 -33.78
C ASP A 32 -14.05 -1.29 -34.92
N ARG A 33 -12.75 -1.24 -34.58
CA ARG A 33 -11.65 -1.30 -35.55
C ARG A 33 -11.58 -2.64 -36.29
N GLN A 34 -11.84 -3.72 -35.57
CA GLN A 34 -11.91 -5.05 -36.17
C GLN A 34 -13.08 -5.16 -37.15
N GLU A 35 -14.26 -4.64 -36.79
CA GLU A 35 -15.42 -4.62 -37.67
C GLU A 35 -15.19 -3.74 -38.91
N ILE A 36 -14.56 -2.58 -38.73
CA ILE A 36 -14.15 -1.72 -39.87
C ILE A 36 -13.25 -2.50 -40.83
N MET A 37 -12.23 -3.21 -40.34
CA MET A 37 -11.30 -3.98 -41.16
C MET A 37 -12.03 -5.08 -41.93
N GLU A 38 -12.88 -5.85 -41.26
CA GLU A 38 -13.66 -6.94 -41.91
C GLU A 38 -14.61 -6.42 -42.98
N CYS A 39 -15.26 -5.31 -42.73
CA CYS A 39 -16.13 -4.64 -43.71
C CYS A 39 -15.34 -4.10 -44.92
N LEU A 40 -14.17 -3.53 -44.67
CA LEU A 40 -13.28 -3.08 -45.75
C LEU A 40 -12.79 -4.26 -46.62
N ASP A 41 -12.47 -5.40 -46.02
CA ASP A 41 -12.07 -6.63 -46.74
C ASP A 41 -13.19 -7.14 -47.66
N LYS A 42 -14.45 -6.93 -47.24
CA LYS A 42 -15.65 -7.27 -48.03
C LYS A 42 -16.05 -6.18 -49.04
N GLY A 43 -15.35 -5.05 -49.08
CA GLY A 43 -15.65 -3.94 -50.00
C GLY A 43 -16.89 -3.12 -49.62
N VAL A 44 -17.29 -3.13 -48.34
CA VAL A 44 -18.43 -2.37 -47.84
C VAL A 44 -18.12 -0.87 -47.85
N SER A 45 -19.09 -0.04 -48.21
CA SER A 45 -18.93 1.42 -48.23
C SER A 45 -18.83 2.05 -46.83
N PHE A 46 -18.12 3.17 -46.67
CA PHE A 46 -18.00 3.87 -45.40
C PHE A 46 -19.35 4.23 -44.77
N LYS A 47 -20.37 4.56 -45.56
CA LYS A 47 -21.72 4.82 -45.06
C LYS A 47 -22.33 3.58 -44.38
N ALA A 48 -22.17 2.41 -45.01
CA ALA A 48 -22.68 1.15 -44.46
C ALA A 48 -21.85 0.69 -43.23
N ILE A 49 -20.52 0.90 -43.22
CA ILE A 49 -19.65 0.63 -42.06
C ILE A 49 -20.06 1.53 -40.90
N ALA A 50 -20.24 2.81 -41.15
CA ALA A 50 -20.65 3.79 -40.14
C ALA A 50 -21.98 3.40 -39.47
N CYS A 51 -22.95 2.93 -40.27
CA CYS A 51 -24.23 2.45 -39.74
C CYS A 51 -24.05 1.24 -38.78
N ARG A 52 -23.12 0.31 -39.11
CA ARG A 52 -22.85 -0.88 -38.29
C ARG A 52 -22.16 -0.54 -36.97
N VAL A 53 -21.16 0.34 -37.05
CA VAL A 53 -20.34 0.76 -35.89
C VAL A 53 -21.04 1.83 -35.04
N GLY A 54 -22.17 2.40 -35.51
CA GLY A 54 -22.89 3.47 -34.83
C GLY A 54 -22.12 4.81 -34.82
N LYS A 55 -21.35 5.10 -35.89
CA LYS A 55 -20.52 6.31 -36.03
C LYS A 55 -20.84 7.07 -37.30
N ASP A 56 -20.34 8.28 -37.44
CA ASP A 56 -20.47 9.07 -38.64
C ASP A 56 -19.53 8.55 -39.76
N PRO A 57 -19.95 8.51 -41.04
CA PRO A 57 -19.12 8.09 -42.17
C PRO A 57 -17.80 8.87 -42.28
N THR A 58 -17.77 10.13 -41.86
CA THR A 58 -16.54 10.94 -41.89
C THR A 58 -15.55 10.46 -40.82
N THR A 59 -16.03 9.96 -39.69
CA THR A 59 -15.22 9.34 -38.63
C THR A 59 -14.53 8.09 -39.16
N ILE A 60 -15.26 7.21 -39.86
CA ILE A 60 -14.69 6.00 -40.48
C ILE A 60 -13.64 6.37 -41.54
N SER A 61 -13.94 7.35 -42.41
CA SER A 61 -12.99 7.82 -43.41
C SER A 61 -11.71 8.40 -42.82
N LYS A 62 -11.84 9.21 -41.71
CA LYS A 62 -10.69 9.76 -40.98
C LYS A 62 -9.87 8.66 -40.30
N GLU A 63 -10.50 7.70 -39.66
CA GLU A 63 -9.85 6.55 -39.00
C GLU A 63 -9.02 5.76 -40.02
N VAL A 64 -9.62 5.38 -41.17
CA VAL A 64 -8.94 4.62 -42.19
C VAL A 64 -7.77 5.39 -42.81
N LYS A 65 -7.92 6.69 -43.07
CA LYS A 65 -6.84 7.54 -43.60
C LYS A 65 -5.71 7.76 -42.60
N LYS A 66 -6.02 7.85 -41.33
CA LYS A 66 -5.04 8.08 -40.27
C LYS A 66 -4.15 6.87 -40.02
N HIS A 67 -4.73 5.67 -40.09
CA HIS A 67 -4.05 4.42 -39.70
C HIS A 67 -3.75 3.54 -40.91
N LEU A 68 -3.12 4.13 -41.94
CA LEU A 68 -2.69 3.40 -43.14
C LEU A 68 -1.39 2.63 -42.90
N ALA A 69 -1.45 1.31 -42.93
CA ALA A 69 -0.26 0.45 -42.93
C ALA A 69 0.29 0.30 -44.36
N VAL A 70 1.41 0.91 -44.60
CA VAL A 70 2.10 0.84 -45.89
C VAL A 70 3.00 -0.40 -45.91
N GLN A 71 2.80 -1.28 -46.88
CA GLN A 71 3.67 -2.43 -47.09
C GLN A 71 4.70 -2.10 -48.16
N PRO A 72 6.00 -2.32 -47.91
CA PRO A 72 7.03 -2.12 -48.90
C PRO A 72 6.81 -3.08 -50.11
N LEU A 73 7.28 -2.68 -51.27
CA LEU A 73 7.29 -3.56 -52.46
C LEU A 73 8.11 -4.81 -52.18
N SER A 74 7.57 -5.97 -52.50
CA SER A 74 8.21 -7.28 -52.28
C SER A 74 9.46 -7.52 -53.14
N VAL A 75 9.64 -6.73 -54.18
CA VAL A 75 10.80 -6.74 -55.06
C VAL A 75 11.19 -5.28 -55.32
N LYS A 76 12.47 -4.94 -55.11
CA LYS A 76 13.03 -3.68 -55.57
C LYS A 76 13.06 -3.75 -57.11
N GLN A 77 12.11 -3.10 -57.74
CA GLN A 77 12.12 -2.94 -59.17
C GLN A 77 13.12 -1.83 -59.51
N THR A 78 14.19 -2.20 -60.19
CA THR A 78 15.10 -1.26 -60.83
C THR A 78 14.73 -1.19 -62.32
N LYS A 79 14.88 -0.02 -62.90
CA LYS A 79 14.84 0.14 -64.36
C LYS A 79 16.07 -0.55 -64.96
N ASP A 80 16.05 -0.78 -66.27
CA ASP A 80 17.18 -1.40 -67.00
C ASP A 80 18.51 -0.63 -66.84
N ASP A 81 18.45 0.63 -66.45
CA ASP A 81 19.60 1.49 -66.17
C ASP A 81 20.08 1.42 -64.67
N GLY A 82 19.51 0.52 -63.85
CA GLY A 82 19.85 0.34 -62.45
C GLY A 82 19.25 1.39 -61.47
N THR A 83 18.46 2.34 -61.99
CA THR A 83 17.80 3.33 -61.11
C THR A 83 16.57 2.74 -60.41
N PRO A 84 16.35 3.02 -59.10
CA PRO A 84 15.15 2.57 -58.40
C PRO A 84 13.89 3.16 -59.08
N ILE A 85 12.86 2.32 -59.31
CA ILE A 85 11.57 2.82 -59.74
C ILE A 85 10.94 3.56 -58.58
N GLU A 86 10.58 4.83 -58.75
CA GLU A 86 9.85 5.61 -57.77
C GLU A 86 8.55 4.89 -57.37
N ASP A 87 8.26 4.85 -56.08
CA ASP A 87 7.05 4.30 -55.49
C ASP A 87 5.79 4.99 -56.06
N LYS A 88 5.23 4.50 -57.17
CA LYS A 88 4.00 5.04 -57.72
C LYS A 88 2.81 4.60 -56.86
N ARG A 89 2.02 5.56 -56.42
CA ARG A 89 0.73 5.27 -55.78
C ARG A 89 -0.26 4.65 -56.76
N CYS A 90 -0.97 3.61 -56.32
CA CYS A 90 -2.04 3.00 -57.14
C CYS A 90 -3.18 4.02 -57.38
N PRO A 91 -3.61 4.29 -58.61
CA PRO A 91 -4.70 5.22 -58.91
C PRO A 91 -6.03 4.88 -58.19
N LYS A 92 -6.25 3.60 -57.86
CA LYS A 92 -7.44 3.17 -57.11
C LYS A 92 -7.47 3.70 -55.67
N LEU A 93 -6.33 4.02 -55.11
CA LEU A 93 -6.23 4.57 -53.76
C LEU A 93 -6.55 6.07 -53.65
N LEU A 94 -6.77 6.74 -54.77
CA LEU A 94 -7.24 8.14 -54.82
C LEU A 94 -8.73 8.27 -54.48
N LYS A 95 -9.46 7.16 -54.58
CA LYS A 95 -10.90 7.10 -54.27
C LYS A 95 -11.13 6.18 -53.05
N ALA A 96 -12.26 6.42 -52.35
CA ALA A 96 -12.67 5.54 -51.27
C ALA A 96 -12.70 4.07 -51.71
N PRO A 97 -12.27 3.13 -50.87
CA PRO A 97 -11.95 3.25 -49.45
C PRO A 97 -10.48 3.62 -49.11
N PHE A 98 -9.69 4.11 -50.04
CA PHE A 98 -8.29 4.55 -49.87
C PHE A 98 -7.30 3.45 -49.43
N VAL A 99 -7.73 2.20 -49.39
CA VAL A 99 -6.96 1.04 -48.92
C VAL A 99 -7.08 -0.12 -49.89
N CYS A 100 -6.09 -1.00 -49.87
CA CYS A 100 -6.06 -2.22 -50.71
C CYS A 100 -6.86 -3.38 -50.06
N ASN A 101 -7.55 -3.19 -48.99
CA ASN A 101 -8.33 -4.23 -48.28
C ASN A 101 -9.29 -4.98 -49.24
N PRO A 102 -10.16 -4.30 -50.02
CA PRO A 102 -11.08 -4.96 -50.99
C PRO A 102 -10.42 -5.37 -52.28
N CYS A 103 -9.14 -5.10 -52.51
CA CYS A 103 -8.50 -5.33 -53.80
C CYS A 103 -8.30 -6.81 -54.08
N LYS A 104 -8.77 -7.30 -55.25
CA LYS A 104 -8.61 -8.70 -55.67
C LYS A 104 -7.15 -9.14 -55.79
N THR A 105 -6.23 -8.20 -56.06
CA THR A 105 -4.78 -8.46 -56.12
C THR A 105 -4.06 -8.26 -54.81
N ARG A 106 -4.77 -8.03 -53.67
CA ARG A 106 -4.19 -7.81 -52.37
C ARG A 106 -3.14 -8.87 -51.98
N ARG A 107 -3.41 -10.13 -52.23
CA ARG A 107 -2.54 -11.27 -51.89
C ARG A 107 -1.58 -11.68 -53.02
N ARG A 108 -1.60 -10.99 -54.15
CA ARG A 108 -0.74 -11.27 -55.33
C ARG A 108 0.30 -10.17 -55.45
N GLN A 109 1.29 -10.38 -56.36
CA GLN A 109 2.22 -9.31 -56.72
C GLN A 109 1.48 -8.12 -57.32
N CYS A 110 1.84 -6.91 -56.92
CA CYS A 110 1.30 -5.66 -57.39
C CYS A 110 2.45 -4.72 -57.70
N ALA A 111 2.37 -4.01 -58.83
CA ALA A 111 3.37 -3.01 -59.23
C ALA A 111 3.34 -1.72 -58.38
N PHE A 112 2.40 -1.60 -57.48
CA PHE A 112 2.22 -0.44 -56.61
C PHE A 112 2.40 -0.82 -55.17
N GLN A 113 2.85 0.14 -54.33
CA GLN A 113 2.93 0.02 -52.88
C GLN A 113 1.53 -0.21 -52.30
N LYS A 114 1.39 -1.25 -51.48
CA LYS A 114 0.10 -1.58 -50.86
C LYS A 114 -0.14 -0.75 -49.63
N GLN A 115 -1.36 -0.26 -49.49
CA GLN A 115 -1.82 0.45 -48.29
C GLN A 115 -3.00 -0.32 -47.71
N LEU A 116 -2.86 -0.78 -46.47
CA LEU A 116 -3.87 -1.60 -45.80
C LEU A 116 -4.32 -0.91 -44.53
N TYR A 117 -5.59 -1.06 -44.21
CA TYR A 117 -6.06 -0.81 -42.85
C TYR A 117 -5.99 -2.10 -42.03
N ILE A 118 -5.23 -2.09 -40.95
CA ILE A 118 -5.03 -3.23 -40.05
C ILE A 118 -5.49 -2.82 -38.66
N ALA A 119 -6.58 -3.42 -38.18
CA ALA A 119 -7.21 -3.06 -36.90
C ALA A 119 -6.24 -3.10 -35.73
N LYS A 120 -5.40 -4.12 -35.63
CA LYS A 120 -4.37 -4.26 -34.58
C LYS A 120 -3.38 -3.10 -34.57
N ASN A 121 -2.93 -2.67 -35.75
CA ASN A 121 -1.98 -1.55 -35.86
C ASN A 121 -2.67 -0.24 -35.48
N ALA A 122 -3.88 0.00 -35.97
CA ALA A 122 -4.66 1.18 -35.64
C ALA A 122 -4.94 1.27 -34.12
N GLN A 123 -5.24 0.14 -33.47
CA GLN A 123 -5.41 0.08 -32.02
C GLN A 123 -4.11 0.37 -31.27
N SER A 124 -3.00 -0.25 -31.69
CA SER A 124 -1.69 -0.03 -31.07
C SER A 124 -1.21 1.42 -31.20
N GLU A 125 -1.40 2.05 -32.37
CA GLU A 125 -1.08 3.46 -32.60
C GLU A 125 -1.96 4.38 -31.71
N TYR A 126 -3.25 4.07 -31.58
CA TYR A 126 -4.16 4.81 -30.71
C TYR A 126 -3.73 4.70 -29.25
N GLU A 127 -3.39 3.51 -28.78
CA GLU A 127 -2.90 3.29 -27.40
C GLU A 127 -1.56 3.98 -27.13
N SER A 128 -0.67 4.03 -28.14
CA SER A 128 0.60 4.77 -28.04
C SER A 128 0.34 6.27 -27.92
N LEU A 129 -0.54 6.84 -28.75
CA LEU A 129 -0.94 8.24 -28.66
C LEU A 129 -1.55 8.60 -27.30
N LEU A 130 -2.42 7.72 -26.77
CA LEU A 130 -2.99 7.94 -25.42
C LEU A 130 -1.93 7.88 -24.32
N ARG A 131 -0.93 7.04 -24.49
CA ARG A 131 0.19 6.90 -23.56
C ARG A 131 1.10 8.12 -23.62
N GLU A 132 1.46 8.56 -24.81
CA GLU A 132 2.27 9.76 -25.08
C GLU A 132 1.59 11.04 -24.60
N ALA A 133 0.28 11.17 -24.85
CA ALA A 133 -0.51 12.32 -24.40
C ALA A 133 -0.62 12.42 -22.85
N ARG A 134 -0.38 11.30 -22.14
CA ARG A 134 -0.34 11.25 -20.68
C ARG A 134 1.10 11.26 -20.13
N GLU A 135 2.10 11.39 -20.99
CA GLU A 135 3.48 11.60 -20.56
C GLU A 135 3.67 13.02 -20.04
N GLY A 136 4.51 13.10 -19.01
CA GLY A 136 4.77 14.36 -18.34
C GLY A 136 4.08 14.45 -16.98
N ILE A 137 4.21 15.60 -16.38
CA ILE A 137 3.67 15.95 -15.07
C ILE A 137 2.63 17.04 -15.31
N PRO A 138 1.33 16.78 -15.00
CA PRO A 138 0.26 17.75 -15.21
C PRO A 138 0.23 18.83 -14.10
N LEU A 139 1.41 19.37 -13.75
CA LEU A 139 1.61 20.40 -12.75
C LEU A 139 2.52 21.48 -13.32
N ASN A 140 2.40 22.70 -12.82
CA ASN A 140 3.39 23.72 -13.09
C ASN A 140 4.72 23.40 -12.35
N LYS A 141 5.79 24.09 -12.71
CA LYS A 141 7.13 23.81 -12.22
C LYS A 141 7.26 24.09 -10.72
N GLU A 142 6.59 25.12 -10.24
CA GLU A 142 6.62 25.56 -8.84
C GLU A 142 5.88 24.57 -7.94
N GLU A 143 4.66 24.18 -8.31
CA GLU A 143 3.88 23.14 -7.60
C GLU A 143 4.62 21.80 -7.52
N PHE A 144 5.30 21.43 -8.61
CA PHE A 144 6.07 20.18 -8.62
C PHE A 144 7.28 20.24 -7.69
N TRP A 145 8.00 21.36 -7.66
CA TRP A 145 9.17 21.52 -6.79
C TRP A 145 8.78 21.59 -5.31
N GLU A 146 7.65 22.22 -4.99
CA GLU A 146 7.11 22.22 -3.64
C GLU A 146 6.78 20.78 -3.18
N ALA A 147 6.07 20.03 -4.02
CA ALA A 147 5.76 18.63 -3.76
C ALA A 147 7.02 17.75 -3.63
N ASP A 148 8.04 17.96 -4.47
CA ASP A 148 9.33 17.25 -4.38
C ASP A 148 10.04 17.57 -3.07
N SER A 149 10.06 18.84 -2.64
CA SER A 149 10.65 19.25 -1.36
C SER A 149 9.96 18.59 -0.17
N ILE A 150 8.61 18.56 -0.15
CA ILE A 150 7.82 17.89 0.89
C ILE A 150 8.19 16.39 0.97
N ILE A 151 8.26 15.73 -0.19
CA ILE A 151 8.63 14.30 -0.26
C ILE A 151 10.06 14.09 0.21
N ALA A 152 11.00 14.92 -0.22
CA ALA A 152 12.40 14.81 0.15
C ALA A 152 12.61 15.01 1.65
N ASP A 153 11.93 15.95 2.27
CA ASP A 153 12.05 16.22 3.71
C ASP A 153 11.42 15.12 4.56
N GLY A 154 10.27 14.58 4.13
CA GLY A 154 9.68 13.39 4.75
C GLY A 154 10.60 12.17 4.66
N MET A 155 11.20 11.93 3.50
CA MET A 155 12.16 10.83 3.31
C MET A 155 13.42 11.00 4.15
N LYS A 156 13.94 12.23 4.35
CA LYS A 156 15.06 12.51 5.26
C LYS A 156 14.73 12.13 6.72
N LYS A 157 13.47 12.22 7.13
CA LYS A 157 12.98 11.77 8.45
C LYS A 157 12.75 10.25 8.50
N GLY A 158 12.86 9.55 7.36
CA GLY A 158 12.61 8.13 7.20
C GLY A 158 11.12 7.77 7.13
N GLN A 159 10.25 8.74 6.89
CA GLN A 159 8.83 8.51 6.75
C GLN A 159 8.54 7.69 5.49
N HIS A 160 7.54 6.81 5.57
CA HIS A 160 7.03 6.10 4.40
C HIS A 160 6.22 7.06 3.50
N LEU A 161 6.27 6.85 2.19
CA LEU A 161 5.57 7.70 1.23
C LEU A 161 4.08 7.87 1.55
N TYR A 162 3.42 6.82 2.06
CA TYR A 162 2.01 6.92 2.47
C TYR A 162 1.82 7.94 3.60
N GLN A 163 2.68 7.91 4.62
CA GLN A 163 2.65 8.88 5.72
C GLN A 163 2.84 10.32 5.21
N ILE A 164 3.82 10.54 4.33
CA ILE A 164 4.10 11.87 3.78
C ILE A 164 2.88 12.42 3.03
N MET A 165 2.28 11.62 2.16
CA MET A 165 1.17 12.05 1.32
C MET A 165 -0.15 12.24 2.08
N GLU A 166 -0.38 11.47 3.15
CA GLU A 166 -1.58 11.64 4.00
C GLU A 166 -1.46 12.80 4.99
N SER A 167 -0.23 13.26 5.24
CA SER A 167 0.05 14.31 6.23
C SER A 167 0.32 15.67 5.61
N ASN A 168 0.47 15.74 4.28
CA ASN A 168 0.76 16.97 3.57
C ASN A 168 -0.10 17.05 2.31
N ASP A 169 -0.33 18.27 1.84
CA ASP A 169 -1.05 18.51 0.58
C ASP A 169 -0.08 18.32 -0.60
N VAL A 170 -0.09 17.12 -1.18
CA VAL A 170 0.72 16.79 -2.36
C VAL A 170 -0.22 16.66 -3.56
N PRO A 171 -0.06 17.45 -4.63
CA PRO A 171 -1.03 17.61 -5.73
C PRO A 171 -1.10 16.43 -6.70
N PHE A 172 -0.56 15.26 -6.36
CA PHE A 172 -0.65 14.05 -7.18
C PHE A 172 -0.80 12.78 -6.35
N SER A 173 -1.29 11.72 -6.98
CA SER A 173 -1.55 10.46 -6.29
C SER A 173 -0.25 9.72 -5.93
N LYS A 174 -0.34 8.80 -4.95
CA LYS A 174 0.77 7.89 -4.57
C LYS A 174 1.32 7.10 -5.77
N SER A 175 0.45 6.65 -6.67
CA SER A 175 0.87 5.94 -7.90
C SER A 175 1.66 6.85 -8.83
N SER A 176 1.28 8.14 -8.91
CA SER A 176 2.03 9.15 -9.66
C SER A 176 3.38 9.43 -9.02
N ALA A 177 3.45 9.52 -7.68
CA ALA A 177 4.72 9.69 -6.96
C ALA A 177 5.71 8.56 -7.28
N TYR A 178 5.27 7.29 -7.22
CA TYR A 178 6.14 6.17 -7.62
C TYR A 178 6.55 6.23 -9.10
N ARG A 179 5.65 6.64 -10.00
CA ARG A 179 5.98 6.81 -11.42
C ARG A 179 7.03 7.92 -11.63
N HIS A 180 6.88 9.07 -10.94
CA HIS A 180 7.84 10.17 -11.00
C HIS A 180 9.21 9.76 -10.43
N LEU A 181 9.22 9.01 -9.32
CA LEU A 181 10.42 8.41 -8.76
C LEU A 181 11.12 7.46 -9.76
N HIS A 182 10.36 6.56 -10.40
CA HIS A 182 10.91 5.61 -11.38
C HIS A 182 11.50 6.29 -12.61
N ARG A 183 10.95 7.44 -12.99
CA ARG A 183 11.42 8.26 -14.12
C ARG A 183 12.56 9.21 -13.74
N GLY A 184 12.91 9.29 -12.46
CA GLY A 184 13.96 10.20 -11.96
C GLY A 184 13.55 11.67 -11.97
N TYR A 185 12.26 11.98 -11.88
CA TYR A 185 11.77 13.34 -11.82
C TYR A 185 11.87 13.95 -10.42
N LEU A 186 11.79 13.11 -9.37
CA LEU A 186 11.96 13.52 -7.98
C LEU A 186 13.44 13.58 -7.61
N SER A 187 13.81 14.46 -6.70
CA SER A 187 15.15 14.59 -6.14
C SER A 187 15.58 13.39 -5.30
N VAL A 188 14.61 12.62 -4.77
CA VAL A 188 14.85 11.38 -4.03
C VAL A 188 14.99 10.18 -4.97
N SER A 189 15.79 9.21 -4.55
CA SER A 189 16.04 7.96 -5.27
C SER A 189 15.31 6.77 -4.61
N LYS A 190 15.28 5.62 -5.27
CA LYS A 190 14.74 4.39 -4.68
C LYS A 190 15.48 3.97 -3.41
N LEU A 191 16.77 4.31 -3.28
CA LEU A 191 17.59 3.95 -2.13
C LEU A 191 17.24 4.73 -0.87
N ASP A 192 16.58 5.89 -1.02
CA ASP A 192 16.14 6.72 0.09
C ASP A 192 14.87 6.18 0.76
N PHE A 193 14.21 5.19 0.12
CA PHE A 193 13.01 4.56 0.67
C PHE A 193 13.36 3.54 1.75
N PRO A 194 12.60 3.51 2.87
CA PRO A 194 12.79 2.49 3.88
C PRO A 194 12.51 1.08 3.31
N ARG A 195 13.23 0.08 3.80
CA ARG A 195 13.04 -1.35 3.49
C ARG A 195 13.31 -1.76 2.03
N VAL A 196 14.11 -1.02 1.30
CA VAL A 196 14.52 -1.40 -0.07
C VAL A 196 15.39 -2.65 -0.06
N VAL A 197 16.26 -2.79 0.95
CA VAL A 197 17.16 -3.94 1.11
C VAL A 197 16.52 -4.99 2.03
N LYS A 198 16.40 -6.23 1.53
CA LYS A 198 15.95 -7.39 2.31
C LYS A 198 17.13 -8.28 2.64
N PHE A 199 17.30 -8.61 3.93
CA PHE A 199 18.32 -9.55 4.37
C PHE A 199 17.74 -10.96 4.47
N LYS A 200 18.55 -11.98 4.09
CA LYS A 200 18.19 -13.38 4.24
C LYS A 200 18.16 -13.75 5.73
N ALA A 201 17.09 -14.41 6.18
CA ALA A 201 16.98 -14.88 7.55
C ALA A 201 18.08 -15.92 7.84
N ARG A 202 18.66 -15.87 9.06
CA ARG A 202 19.61 -16.88 9.57
C ARG A 202 18.87 -17.88 10.43
N ASN A 203 19.28 -19.15 10.41
CA ASN A 203 18.75 -20.17 11.29
C ASN A 203 19.02 -19.79 12.76
N GLN A 204 17.99 -19.85 13.60
CA GLN A 204 18.07 -19.57 15.03
C GLN A 204 18.09 -20.88 15.82
N ARG A 205 18.76 -20.88 16.98
CA ARG A 205 18.68 -22.01 17.95
C ARG A 205 17.30 -22.00 18.60
N MET A 206 16.85 -23.19 19.05
CA MET A 206 15.61 -23.35 19.80
C MET A 206 15.61 -22.46 21.05
N PRO A 207 14.58 -21.62 21.26
CA PRO A 207 14.41 -20.87 22.50
C PRO A 207 13.90 -21.75 23.64
N ASP A 208 14.09 -21.30 24.89
CA ASP A 208 13.45 -21.89 26.06
C ASP A 208 11.93 -21.70 25.94
N CYS A 209 11.16 -22.75 26.17
CA CYS A 209 9.71 -22.76 26.02
C CYS A 209 8.98 -22.91 27.36
N VAL A 210 7.79 -22.34 27.44
CA VAL A 210 6.86 -22.58 28.56
C VAL A 210 6.54 -24.09 28.66
N PRO A 211 6.63 -24.71 29.85
CA PRO A 211 6.29 -26.12 30.05
C PRO A 211 4.86 -26.44 29.58
N LYS A 212 4.68 -27.63 28.99
CA LYS A 212 3.38 -28.07 28.46
C LYS A 212 2.26 -28.02 29.51
N ALA A 213 2.55 -28.42 30.75
CA ALA A 213 1.58 -28.41 31.84
C ALA A 213 1.01 -27.02 32.16
N LEU A 214 1.78 -25.95 31.97
CA LEU A 214 1.30 -24.56 32.17
C LEU A 214 0.42 -24.05 31.04
N ARG A 215 0.44 -24.73 29.90
CA ARG A 215 -0.36 -24.37 28.70
C ARG A 215 -1.66 -25.16 28.58
N GLU A 216 -1.91 -26.11 29.48
CA GLU A 216 -3.14 -26.90 29.47
C GLU A 216 -4.37 -25.99 29.72
N GLY A 217 -5.39 -26.07 28.84
CA GLY A 217 -6.54 -25.19 28.84
C GLY A 217 -6.25 -23.75 28.36
N ARG A 218 -5.06 -23.50 27.76
CA ARG A 218 -4.62 -22.19 27.25
C ARG A 218 -3.89 -22.29 25.92
N THR A 219 -4.19 -23.32 25.13
CA THR A 219 -3.62 -23.54 23.80
C THR A 219 -4.25 -22.58 22.79
N TYR A 220 -3.70 -22.54 21.57
CA TYR A 220 -4.30 -21.76 20.49
C TYR A 220 -5.69 -22.30 20.08
N ALA A 221 -5.93 -23.61 20.22
CA ALA A 221 -7.26 -24.17 20.01
C ALA A 221 -8.25 -23.65 21.07
N ASP A 222 -7.86 -23.68 22.35
CA ASP A 222 -8.68 -23.11 23.44
C ASP A 222 -8.93 -21.61 23.25
N PHE A 223 -7.96 -20.87 22.67
CA PHE A 223 -8.13 -19.45 22.29
C PHE A 223 -9.20 -19.26 21.23
N LEU A 224 -9.22 -20.10 20.19
CA LEU A 224 -10.23 -20.01 19.14
C LEU A 224 -11.61 -20.30 19.68
N ASP A 225 -11.75 -21.35 20.48
CA ASP A 225 -13.01 -21.72 21.13
C ASP A 225 -13.49 -20.58 22.06
N PHE A 226 -12.61 -20.04 22.87
CA PHE A 226 -12.91 -18.91 23.76
C PHE A 226 -13.37 -17.66 23.01
N THR A 227 -12.70 -17.29 21.90
CA THR A 227 -13.08 -16.12 21.10
C THR A 227 -14.42 -16.31 20.39
N GLU A 228 -14.74 -17.55 19.96
CA GLU A 228 -16.03 -17.87 19.35
C GLU A 228 -17.16 -17.81 20.38
N GLU A 229 -16.98 -18.42 21.55
CA GLU A 229 -17.97 -18.45 22.64
C GLU A 229 -18.24 -17.05 23.24
N SER A 230 -17.17 -16.27 23.48
CA SER A 230 -17.27 -14.93 24.06
C SER A 230 -17.65 -13.85 23.05
N GLY A 231 -17.59 -14.12 21.73
CA GLY A 231 -17.80 -13.14 20.67
C GLY A 231 -16.73 -12.04 20.59
N ILE A 232 -15.59 -12.20 21.26
CA ILE A 232 -14.48 -11.24 21.25
C ILE A 232 -13.80 -11.27 19.89
N LYS A 233 -13.70 -10.08 19.25
CA LYS A 233 -13.09 -9.91 17.90
C LYS A 233 -11.74 -9.25 17.93
N SER A 234 -11.27 -8.83 19.07
CA SER A 234 -9.97 -8.18 19.24
C SER A 234 -9.31 -8.60 20.53
N TRP A 235 -8.01 -8.75 20.50
CA TRP A 235 -7.17 -9.14 21.62
C TRP A 235 -5.85 -8.36 21.57
N VAL A 236 -5.01 -8.58 22.55
CA VAL A 236 -3.66 -8.01 22.58
C VAL A 236 -2.64 -9.12 22.33
N GLU A 237 -1.82 -8.95 21.32
CA GLU A 237 -0.70 -9.84 21.02
C GLU A 237 0.52 -9.37 21.83
N MET A 238 1.15 -10.31 22.56
CA MET A 238 2.40 -10.08 23.27
C MET A 238 3.58 -10.74 22.54
N ASP A 239 4.73 -10.07 22.59
CA ASP A 239 5.99 -10.62 22.07
C ASP A 239 7.19 -9.92 22.71
N THR A 240 8.39 -10.50 22.55
CA THR A 240 9.63 -9.93 23.05
C THR A 240 10.56 -9.53 21.93
N VAL A 241 10.84 -8.26 21.80
CA VAL A 241 11.83 -7.74 20.85
C VAL A 241 13.22 -7.83 21.46
N LEU A 242 14.07 -8.62 20.79
CA LEU A 242 15.47 -8.80 21.21
C LEU A 242 16.37 -7.76 20.53
N GLY A 243 17.23 -7.14 21.32
CA GLY A 243 18.35 -6.34 20.82
C GLY A 243 19.58 -7.20 20.53
N LYS A 244 20.71 -6.84 21.12
CA LYS A 244 21.92 -7.66 21.15
C LYS A 244 21.73 -8.84 22.08
N LYS A 245 22.32 -9.99 21.73
CA LYS A 245 22.22 -11.20 22.57
C LYS A 245 22.80 -10.94 23.96
N GLY A 246 22.02 -11.25 25.01
CA GLY A 246 22.42 -11.08 26.42
C GLY A 246 22.28 -9.66 26.96
N GLY A 247 21.76 -8.71 26.18
CA GLY A 247 21.42 -7.36 26.60
C GLY A 247 19.93 -7.20 26.94
N LYS A 248 19.53 -5.95 27.22
CA LYS A 248 18.14 -5.58 27.49
C LYS A 248 17.21 -5.99 26.36
N VAL A 249 15.96 -6.24 26.71
CA VAL A 249 14.88 -6.63 25.78
C VAL A 249 13.66 -5.73 25.99
N ILE A 250 12.78 -5.68 25.00
CA ILE A 250 11.52 -4.95 25.09
C ILE A 250 10.37 -5.91 24.98
N HIS A 251 9.58 -6.03 26.02
CA HIS A 251 8.31 -6.74 26.01
C HIS A 251 7.24 -5.86 25.41
N THR A 252 6.59 -6.30 24.35
CA THR A 252 5.65 -5.50 23.55
C THR A 252 4.23 -6.03 23.66
N PHE A 253 3.26 -5.11 23.64
CA PHE A 253 1.82 -5.37 23.61
C PHE A 253 1.25 -4.69 22.37
N ASP A 254 0.55 -5.42 21.52
CA ASP A 254 -0.06 -4.93 20.28
C ASP A 254 -1.57 -5.16 20.30
N PHE A 255 -2.34 -4.10 20.24
CA PHE A 255 -3.80 -4.12 20.18
C PHE A 255 -4.24 -4.42 18.73
N THR A 256 -4.79 -5.62 18.51
CA THR A 256 -5.09 -6.12 17.16
C THR A 256 -6.14 -5.30 16.40
N PHE A 257 -7.06 -4.61 17.08
CA PHE A 257 -8.10 -3.81 16.43
C PHE A 257 -7.58 -2.51 15.80
N CYS A 258 -6.53 -1.91 16.39
CA CYS A 258 -6.01 -0.61 15.93
C CYS A 258 -4.51 -0.61 15.62
N ASN A 259 -3.79 -1.71 15.87
CA ASN A 259 -2.32 -1.84 15.78
C ASN A 259 -1.59 -0.80 16.66
N PHE A 260 -2.19 -0.40 17.76
CA PHE A 260 -1.52 0.39 18.81
C PHE A 260 -0.58 -0.51 19.59
N MET A 261 0.64 -0.06 19.78
CA MET A 261 1.68 -0.85 20.42
C MET A 261 2.37 -0.03 21.50
N PHE A 262 2.64 -0.66 22.65
CA PHE A 262 3.52 -0.12 23.66
C PHE A 262 4.51 -1.18 24.13
N GLY A 263 5.53 -0.79 24.88
CA GLY A 263 6.55 -1.73 25.33
C GLY A 263 7.11 -1.41 26.70
N LEU A 264 7.50 -2.46 27.41
CA LEU A 264 8.19 -2.41 28.70
C LEU A 264 9.66 -2.81 28.49
N LEU A 265 10.57 -1.98 28.98
CA LEU A 265 12.00 -2.27 28.93
C LEU A 265 12.37 -3.21 30.08
N LEU A 266 12.99 -4.32 29.76
CA LEU A 266 13.50 -5.32 30.70
C LEU A 266 15.02 -5.38 30.59
N ASP A 267 15.70 -5.49 31.73
CA ASP A 267 17.14 -5.71 31.77
C ASP A 267 17.52 -7.13 31.33
N ASN A 268 16.65 -8.11 31.63
CA ASN A 268 16.84 -9.52 31.28
C ASN A 268 15.54 -10.14 30.78
N LYS A 269 15.67 -11.13 29.88
CA LYS A 269 14.55 -11.93 29.37
C LYS A 269 14.19 -13.05 30.34
N THR A 270 13.59 -12.72 31.50
CA THR A 270 13.20 -13.69 32.54
C THR A 270 11.72 -13.54 32.91
N ALA A 271 11.09 -14.65 33.35
CA ALA A 271 9.70 -14.65 33.81
C ALA A 271 9.49 -13.76 35.04
N ALA A 272 10.48 -13.72 35.95
CA ALA A 272 10.39 -12.91 37.16
C ALA A 272 10.36 -11.40 36.84
N GLU A 273 11.25 -10.95 35.95
CA GLU A 273 11.30 -9.53 35.58
C GLU A 273 10.10 -9.11 34.73
N THR A 274 9.68 -9.97 33.80
CA THR A 274 8.46 -9.74 33.01
C THR A 274 7.23 -9.59 33.93
N ALA A 275 7.10 -10.48 34.94
CA ALA A 275 6.04 -10.39 35.94
C ALA A 275 6.09 -9.10 36.76
N GLN A 276 7.30 -8.68 37.20
CA GLN A 276 7.48 -7.45 37.96
C GLN A 276 7.09 -6.23 37.14
N LYS A 277 7.57 -6.12 35.88
CA LYS A 277 7.25 -5.00 34.98
C LYS A 277 5.75 -4.94 34.63
N THR A 278 5.10 -6.11 34.51
CA THR A 278 3.65 -6.17 34.32
C THR A 278 2.90 -5.69 35.56
N ARG A 279 3.37 -6.05 36.73
CA ARG A 279 2.83 -5.55 38.02
C ARG A 279 2.98 -4.03 38.11
N ASP A 280 4.17 -3.47 37.84
CA ASP A 280 4.43 -2.03 37.86
C ASP A 280 3.48 -1.30 36.87
N LEU A 281 3.16 -1.90 35.72
CA LEU A 281 2.19 -1.38 34.78
C LEU A 281 0.77 -1.38 35.34
N LYS A 282 0.34 -2.49 35.96
CA LYS A 282 -0.98 -2.61 36.64
C LYS A 282 -1.14 -1.58 37.72
N GLU A 283 -0.14 -1.40 38.57
CA GLU A 283 -0.13 -0.37 39.65
C GLU A 283 -0.28 1.04 39.08
N ARG A 284 0.43 1.34 37.98
CA ARG A 284 0.34 2.64 37.30
C ARG A 284 -1.05 2.89 36.72
N LEU A 285 -1.65 1.89 36.08
CA LEU A 285 -3.00 1.98 35.50
C LEU A 285 -4.02 2.17 36.64
N GLN A 286 -3.94 1.39 37.71
CA GLN A 286 -4.84 1.48 38.86
C GLN A 286 -4.73 2.84 39.58
N ALA A 287 -3.53 3.39 39.71
CA ALA A 287 -3.33 4.74 40.23
C ALA A 287 -3.99 5.81 39.34
N GLY A 288 -4.13 5.57 38.06
CA GLY A 288 -4.88 6.38 37.10
C GLY A 288 -6.38 6.07 37.04
N GLY A 289 -6.89 5.19 37.92
CA GLY A 289 -8.30 4.80 37.96
C GLY A 289 -8.73 3.80 36.87
N VAL A 290 -7.78 3.07 36.27
CA VAL A 290 -8.02 2.15 35.19
C VAL A 290 -7.61 0.74 35.61
N ARG A 291 -8.47 -0.26 35.44
CA ARG A 291 -8.10 -1.67 35.60
C ARG A 291 -7.38 -2.19 34.36
N PHE A 292 -6.38 -3.03 34.56
CA PHE A 292 -5.64 -3.63 33.44
C PHE A 292 -6.55 -4.47 32.55
N GLY A 293 -7.45 -5.28 33.13
CA GLY A 293 -8.40 -6.12 32.41
C GLY A 293 -9.42 -5.33 31.58
N ASP A 294 -9.76 -4.08 31.96
CA ASP A 294 -10.68 -3.24 31.17
C ASP A 294 -10.03 -2.78 29.85
N VAL A 295 -8.70 -2.68 29.82
CA VAL A 295 -7.93 -2.30 28.63
C VAL A 295 -7.40 -3.53 27.89
N ILE A 296 -7.00 -4.57 28.63
CA ILE A 296 -6.36 -5.79 28.11
C ILE A 296 -7.11 -7.01 28.65
N PRO A 297 -8.33 -7.30 28.16
CA PRO A 297 -9.12 -8.42 28.65
C PRO A 297 -8.61 -9.78 28.15
N LEU A 298 -7.92 -9.82 27.00
CA LEU A 298 -7.47 -11.05 26.36
C LEU A 298 -6.07 -10.90 25.77
N LEU A 299 -5.18 -11.79 26.15
CA LEU A 299 -3.79 -11.84 25.73
C LEU A 299 -3.49 -13.09 24.91
N LEU A 300 -2.78 -12.93 23.80
CA LEU A 300 -2.21 -14.02 23.02
C LEU A 300 -0.69 -13.87 22.92
N THR A 301 0.07 -14.88 23.33
CA THR A 301 1.53 -14.83 23.33
C THR A 301 2.15 -16.07 22.67
N ASP A 302 3.46 -16.04 22.42
CA ASP A 302 4.21 -17.24 22.05
C ASP A 302 4.56 -18.07 23.29
N ASN A 303 5.30 -19.19 23.07
CA ASN A 303 5.70 -20.09 24.13
C ASN A 303 7.03 -19.68 24.80
N GLY A 304 7.41 -18.40 24.77
CA GLY A 304 8.65 -17.93 25.37
C GLY A 304 8.66 -18.14 26.90
N GLY A 305 9.78 -18.61 27.45
CA GLY A 305 9.93 -18.87 28.88
C GLY A 305 9.68 -17.65 29.78
N GLU A 306 9.79 -16.42 29.26
CA GLU A 306 9.46 -15.18 29.93
C GLU A 306 7.97 -15.03 30.28
N PHE A 307 7.09 -15.79 29.63
CA PHE A 307 5.64 -15.79 29.88
C PHE A 307 5.18 -16.91 30.85
N ALA A 308 6.13 -17.65 31.48
CA ALA A 308 5.80 -18.77 32.35
C ALA A 308 5.06 -18.38 33.64
N ASN A 309 5.17 -17.11 34.08
CA ASN A 309 4.43 -16.62 35.24
C ASN A 309 3.03 -16.11 34.81
N ILE A 310 2.12 -17.06 34.56
CA ILE A 310 0.76 -16.79 34.03
C ILE A 310 -0.03 -15.88 34.98
N SER A 311 0.03 -16.10 36.28
CA SER A 311 -0.74 -15.34 37.26
C SER A 311 -0.43 -13.84 37.25
N ALA A 312 0.81 -13.46 36.91
CA ALA A 312 1.19 -12.05 36.77
C ALA A 312 0.44 -11.32 35.68
N PHE A 313 -0.01 -12.03 34.66
CA PHE A 313 -0.80 -11.46 33.56
C PHE A 313 -2.30 -11.56 33.83
N THR A 314 -2.76 -12.70 34.38
CA THR A 314 -4.18 -13.01 34.46
C THR A 314 -4.90 -12.47 35.70
N HIS A 315 -4.17 -12.16 36.79
CA HIS A 315 -4.76 -11.65 38.03
C HIS A 315 -4.38 -10.20 38.31
N GLY A 316 -5.33 -9.44 38.80
CA GLY A 316 -5.14 -8.07 39.24
C GLY A 316 -4.21 -7.95 40.46
N ILE A 317 -3.95 -6.74 40.89
CA ILE A 317 -3.15 -6.45 42.12
C ILE A 317 -3.85 -6.97 43.35
N ASP A 318 -5.18 -6.98 43.35
CA ASP A 318 -6.08 -7.52 44.37
C ASP A 318 -6.10 -9.06 44.39
N GLY A 319 -5.48 -9.71 43.42
CA GLY A 319 -5.46 -11.17 43.27
C GLY A 319 -6.67 -11.76 42.51
N GLU A 320 -7.64 -10.93 42.11
CA GLU A 320 -8.81 -11.37 41.36
C GLU A 320 -8.49 -11.56 39.87
N PRO A 321 -9.12 -12.52 39.17
CA PRO A 321 -8.97 -12.68 37.73
C PRO A 321 -9.44 -11.42 36.98
N GLU A 322 -8.65 -10.96 35.99
CA GLU A 322 -8.99 -9.78 35.20
C GLU A 322 -8.67 -9.91 33.70
N THR A 323 -7.84 -10.87 33.30
CA THR A 323 -7.37 -11.02 31.92
C THR A 323 -7.21 -12.50 31.59
N ASP A 324 -7.64 -12.92 30.42
CA ASP A 324 -7.37 -14.25 29.89
C ASP A 324 -6.09 -14.28 29.09
N LEU A 325 -5.31 -15.37 29.21
CA LEU A 325 -4.04 -15.55 28.51
C LEU A 325 -4.02 -16.89 27.80
N PHE A 326 -3.66 -16.87 26.51
CA PHE A 326 -3.48 -18.04 25.67
C PHE A 326 -2.12 -18.04 24.96
N PHE A 327 -1.67 -19.23 24.55
CA PHE A 327 -0.39 -19.44 23.90
C PHE A 327 -0.58 -19.92 22.46
N CYS A 328 0.19 -19.34 21.54
CA CYS A 328 0.30 -19.84 20.18
C CYS A 328 0.92 -21.25 20.15
N ASP A 329 0.67 -21.98 19.07
CA ASP A 329 1.35 -23.24 18.83
C ASP A 329 2.84 -23.03 18.56
N PRO A 330 3.70 -23.98 18.96
CA PRO A 330 5.12 -23.88 18.68
C PRO A 330 5.40 -23.75 17.18
N TYR A 331 6.25 -22.80 16.82
CA TYR A 331 6.67 -22.50 15.42
C TYR A 331 5.57 -22.02 14.47
N GLN A 332 4.40 -21.63 14.96
CA GLN A 332 3.30 -21.10 14.17
C GLN A 332 3.30 -19.56 14.17
N PHE A 333 4.24 -18.96 13.46
CA PHE A 333 4.41 -17.50 13.39
C PHE A 333 3.16 -16.79 12.83
N CYS A 334 2.38 -17.45 11.97
CA CYS A 334 1.18 -16.88 11.38
C CYS A 334 0.03 -16.62 12.38
N GLN A 335 0.11 -17.14 13.62
CA GLN A 335 -0.92 -16.95 14.64
C GLN A 335 -0.87 -15.57 15.32
N LYS A 336 0.26 -14.83 15.20
CA LYS A 336 0.44 -13.44 15.69
C LYS A 336 0.86 -12.47 14.59
N PRO A 337 0.07 -12.24 13.54
CA PRO A 337 0.50 -11.46 12.37
C PRO A 337 0.58 -9.96 12.64
N LYS A 338 -0.13 -9.44 13.65
CA LYS A 338 -0.22 -8.02 13.94
C LYS A 338 1.06 -7.50 14.62
N VAL A 339 1.47 -8.15 15.69
CA VAL A 339 2.70 -7.78 16.42
C VAL A 339 3.94 -7.92 15.53
N GLU A 340 4.04 -8.99 14.71
CA GLU A 340 5.15 -9.14 13.78
C GLU A 340 5.23 -8.00 12.76
N LYS A 341 4.08 -7.60 12.22
CA LYS A 341 4.01 -6.48 11.28
C LYS A 341 4.38 -5.15 11.94
N ASN A 342 3.93 -4.89 13.15
CA ASN A 342 4.27 -3.68 13.89
C ASN A 342 5.74 -3.67 14.34
N HIS A 343 6.33 -4.81 14.66
CA HIS A 343 7.77 -4.91 14.89
C HIS A 343 8.59 -4.45 13.67
N THR A 344 8.08 -4.58 12.45
CA THR A 344 8.76 -4.02 11.28
C THR A 344 8.82 -2.49 11.31
N MET A 345 7.81 -1.82 11.87
CA MET A 345 7.82 -0.35 12.05
C MET A 345 8.81 0.07 13.15
N PHE A 346 8.82 -0.68 14.26
CA PHE A 346 9.84 -0.51 15.29
C PHE A 346 11.25 -0.67 14.72
N ARG A 347 11.47 -1.67 13.84
CA ARG A 347 12.76 -1.96 13.21
C ARG A 347 13.22 -0.94 12.16
N ASP A 348 12.34 -0.09 11.67
CA ASP A 348 12.73 1.07 10.86
C ASP A 348 13.49 2.11 11.72
N ILE A 349 13.13 2.22 13.02
CA ILE A 349 13.75 3.14 13.97
C ILE A 349 14.95 2.48 14.65
N VAL A 350 14.80 1.22 15.07
CA VAL A 350 15.83 0.45 15.78
C VAL A 350 16.22 -0.78 14.94
N PRO A 351 17.25 -0.72 14.12
CA PRO A 351 17.68 -1.82 13.28
C PRO A 351 17.96 -3.12 14.04
N LYS A 352 17.81 -4.25 13.37
CA LYS A 352 18.05 -5.56 13.97
C LYS A 352 19.53 -5.70 14.38
N GLY A 353 19.77 -6.13 15.63
CA GLY A 353 21.12 -6.29 16.19
C GLY A 353 21.64 -5.08 16.95
N GLU A 354 20.88 -3.98 16.98
CA GLU A 354 21.17 -2.84 17.84
C GLU A 354 21.01 -3.22 19.31
N SER A 355 21.91 -2.69 20.19
CA SER A 355 21.81 -2.92 21.64
C SER A 355 20.76 -2.00 22.26
N PHE A 356 19.97 -2.51 23.21
CA PHE A 356 19.04 -1.72 24.00
C PHE A 356 19.62 -1.32 25.37
N ASP A 357 20.89 -1.64 25.65
CA ASP A 357 21.51 -1.43 26.96
C ASP A 357 21.52 0.04 27.39
N HIS A 358 21.63 0.94 26.41
CA HIS A 358 21.58 2.39 26.61
C HIS A 358 20.16 2.98 26.62
N PHE A 359 19.11 2.15 26.39
CA PHE A 359 17.74 2.65 26.42
C PHE A 359 17.23 2.80 27.83
N THR A 360 16.38 3.81 28.00
CA THR A 360 15.51 4.02 29.16
C THR A 360 14.07 3.70 28.77
N GLN A 361 13.18 3.53 29.75
CA GLN A 361 11.74 3.38 29.45
C GLN A 361 11.21 4.59 28.65
N GLY A 362 11.70 5.80 28.93
CA GLY A 362 11.35 7.00 28.15
C GLY A 362 11.77 6.90 26.67
N THR A 363 12.94 6.29 26.38
CA THR A 363 13.36 6.03 25.01
C THR A 363 12.41 5.06 24.30
N VAL A 364 11.99 3.99 25.00
CA VAL A 364 11.03 3.01 24.47
C VAL A 364 9.68 3.68 24.21
N ASN A 365 9.19 4.48 25.14
CA ASN A 365 7.94 5.22 25.02
C ASN A 365 7.98 6.19 23.82
N LEU A 366 9.08 6.92 23.64
CA LEU A 366 9.26 7.82 22.49
C LEU A 366 9.21 7.06 21.16
N ILE A 367 9.89 5.92 21.07
CA ILE A 367 9.87 5.09 19.84
C ILE A 367 8.44 4.66 19.51
N PHE A 368 7.71 4.12 20.49
CA PHE A 368 6.32 3.68 20.26
C PHE A 368 5.36 4.84 20.04
N SER A 369 5.59 6.03 20.61
CA SER A 369 4.83 7.23 20.28
C SER A 369 4.94 7.57 18.80
N HIS A 370 6.14 7.54 18.22
CA HIS A 370 6.32 7.72 16.78
C HIS A 370 5.68 6.59 15.96
N VAL A 371 5.80 5.34 16.39
CA VAL A 371 5.18 4.18 15.69
C VAL A 371 3.66 4.29 15.67
N ASN A 372 3.04 4.71 16.79
CA ASN A 372 1.59 4.84 16.92
C ASN A 372 1.03 6.08 16.23
N SER A 373 1.84 7.08 15.96
CA SER A 373 1.43 8.30 15.25
C SER A 373 1.59 8.20 13.73
N VAL A 374 1.95 7.02 13.20
CA VAL A 374 2.00 6.77 11.75
C VAL A 374 0.62 6.47 11.20
N LYS A 375 0.19 7.22 10.20
CA LYS A 375 -1.06 6.95 9.48
C LYS A 375 -1.05 5.58 8.80
N ARG A 376 -2.11 4.81 8.97
CA ARG A 376 -2.23 3.44 8.47
C ARG A 376 -3.32 3.33 7.40
N ARG A 377 -2.98 2.76 6.26
CA ARG A 377 -3.97 2.49 5.21
C ARG A 377 -5.10 1.56 5.69
N VAL A 378 -4.76 0.56 6.51
CA VAL A 378 -5.75 -0.39 7.07
C VAL A 378 -6.70 0.26 8.08
N LEU A 379 -6.38 1.46 8.56
CA LEU A 379 -7.20 2.28 9.45
C LEU A 379 -7.82 3.48 8.70
N ASN A 380 -7.92 3.43 7.38
CA ASN A 380 -8.47 4.49 6.53
C ASN A 380 -7.77 5.85 6.73
N GLY A 381 -6.44 5.84 6.84
CA GLY A 381 -5.64 7.05 7.02
C GLY A 381 -5.52 7.52 8.47
N LYS A 382 -6.22 6.90 9.41
CA LYS A 382 -6.05 7.19 10.85
C LYS A 382 -4.79 6.58 11.41
N THR A 383 -4.34 7.11 12.56
CA THR A 383 -3.21 6.56 13.31
C THR A 383 -3.68 5.52 14.34
N PRO A 384 -2.81 4.59 14.76
CA PRO A 384 -3.08 3.74 15.91
C PRO A 384 -3.42 4.52 17.17
N TYR A 385 -2.73 5.65 17.41
CA TYR A 385 -2.98 6.52 18.56
C TYR A 385 -4.41 7.09 18.55
N GLU A 386 -4.86 7.67 17.42
CA GLU A 386 -6.23 8.18 17.27
C GLU A 386 -7.28 7.11 17.54
N MET A 387 -7.08 5.90 17.00
CA MET A 387 -8.03 4.81 17.17
C MET A 387 -8.06 4.28 18.61
N PHE A 388 -6.90 4.19 19.26
CA PHE A 388 -6.79 3.75 20.65
C PHE A 388 -7.41 4.79 21.60
N SER A 389 -7.07 6.07 21.43
CA SER A 389 -7.58 7.16 22.26
C SER A 389 -9.09 7.35 22.10
N PHE A 390 -9.64 7.08 20.90
CA PHE A 390 -11.09 7.07 20.70
C PHE A 390 -11.78 5.98 21.53
N MET A 391 -11.17 4.80 21.70
CA MET A 391 -11.76 3.68 22.41
C MET A 391 -11.58 3.78 23.93
N PHE A 392 -10.36 4.12 24.39
CA PHE A 392 -9.98 4.05 25.80
C PHE A 392 -9.70 5.42 26.44
N GLY A 393 -9.63 6.49 25.65
CA GLY A 393 -9.26 7.83 26.10
C GLY A 393 -7.76 8.09 26.05
N GLU A 394 -7.39 9.36 25.88
CA GLU A 394 -5.98 9.82 25.85
C GLU A 394 -5.25 9.59 27.19
N ASN A 395 -5.99 9.64 28.31
CA ASN A 395 -5.43 9.35 29.63
C ASN A 395 -4.83 7.95 29.70
N VAL A 396 -5.51 6.95 29.14
CA VAL A 396 -5.01 5.56 29.10
C VAL A 396 -3.75 5.46 28.25
N ALA A 397 -3.70 6.10 27.09
CA ALA A 397 -2.49 6.14 26.25
C ALA A 397 -1.31 6.77 27.03
N THR A 398 -1.55 7.85 27.76
CA THR A 398 -0.55 8.51 28.61
C THR A 398 -0.09 7.61 29.75
N LEU A 399 -0.99 6.88 30.40
CA LEU A 399 -0.66 5.88 31.43
C LEU A 399 0.19 4.73 30.87
N LEU A 400 0.00 4.37 29.61
CA LEU A 400 0.85 3.40 28.89
C LEU A 400 2.19 4.02 28.45
N GLY A 401 2.40 5.33 28.67
CA GLY A 401 3.61 6.05 28.32
C GLY A 401 3.68 6.48 26.85
N ILE A 402 2.55 6.54 26.15
CA ILE A 402 2.47 6.90 24.74
C ILE A 402 1.85 8.28 24.58
N ALA A 403 2.50 9.13 23.80
CA ALA A 403 2.02 10.45 23.41
C ALA A 403 1.78 10.54 21.92
N GLU A 404 0.88 11.41 21.51
CA GLU A 404 0.69 11.73 20.10
C GLU A 404 1.86 12.56 19.58
N ILE A 405 2.34 12.22 18.38
CA ILE A 405 3.34 12.99 17.66
C ILE A 405 2.68 13.60 16.41
N PRO A 406 2.78 14.91 16.21
CA PRO A 406 2.25 15.55 15.01
C PRO A 406 2.74 14.84 13.73
N ALA A 407 1.85 14.64 12.79
CA ALA A 407 2.11 13.80 11.59
C ALA A 407 3.36 14.25 10.82
N THR A 408 3.63 15.56 10.77
CA THR A 408 4.80 16.14 10.11
C THR A 408 6.11 15.94 10.88
N GLU A 409 6.03 15.65 12.18
CA GLU A 409 7.18 15.44 13.07
C GLU A 409 7.54 13.97 13.24
N VAL A 410 6.71 13.06 12.77
CA VAL A 410 6.97 11.62 12.87
C VAL A 410 8.28 11.24 12.19
N ILE A 411 9.17 10.60 12.94
CA ILE A 411 10.46 10.10 12.47
C ILE A 411 10.44 8.57 12.49
N GLN A 412 10.61 7.95 11.32
CA GLN A 412 10.62 6.50 11.13
C GLN A 412 12.00 5.98 10.72
N SER A 413 13.04 6.49 11.36
CA SER A 413 14.44 6.12 11.06
C SER A 413 15.31 6.18 12.32
N PRO A 414 16.53 5.60 12.31
CA PRO A 414 17.47 5.65 13.44
C PRO A 414 17.88 7.07 13.85
N LYS A 415 17.58 8.08 13.04
CA LYS A 415 17.81 9.49 13.39
C LYS A 415 17.05 9.92 14.64
N LEU A 416 15.91 9.29 14.93
CA LEU A 416 15.15 9.54 16.17
C LEU A 416 16.04 9.39 17.42
N LEU A 417 16.79 8.30 17.49
CA LEU A 417 17.63 7.99 18.64
C LEU A 417 18.84 8.93 18.76
N LYS A 418 19.39 9.39 17.63
CA LYS A 418 20.49 10.36 17.60
C LYS A 418 20.07 11.75 18.11
N ASN A 419 18.81 12.11 17.86
CA ASN A 419 18.25 13.38 18.33
C ASN A 419 17.89 13.32 19.82
N ALA A 420 17.41 12.19 20.32
CA ALA A 420 17.10 11.97 21.74
C ALA A 420 18.34 11.99 22.64
N SER A 421 19.55 11.74 22.08
CA SER A 421 20.82 11.79 22.82
C SER A 421 21.38 13.20 22.98
N LYS A 422 20.83 14.22 22.32
CA LYS A 422 21.20 15.62 22.51
C LYS A 422 20.34 16.21 23.63
N PRO A 423 20.93 16.81 24.68
CA PRO A 423 20.14 17.51 25.68
C PRO A 423 19.35 18.63 24.98
N THR A 424 18.03 18.55 25.05
CA THR A 424 17.14 19.62 24.61
C THR A 424 17.48 20.85 25.46
N PRO A 425 17.78 22.02 24.90
CA PRO A 425 17.83 23.23 25.71
C PRO A 425 16.45 23.44 26.28
N LEU A 426 16.36 23.45 27.62
CA LEU A 426 15.17 23.81 28.37
C LEU A 426 14.66 25.15 27.84
N SER A 427 13.58 25.10 27.04
CA SER A 427 12.83 26.30 26.69
C SER A 427 12.30 26.89 27.99
N ALA A 428 12.85 28.03 28.35
CA ALA A 428 12.33 28.91 29.39
C ALA A 428 10.89 29.28 29.01
N GLN A 429 9.94 28.65 29.64
CA GLN A 429 8.54 29.07 29.60
C GLN A 429 8.07 29.30 31.02
N HIS A 430 7.91 30.59 31.30
CA HIS A 430 7.09 31.21 32.35
C HIS A 430 7.37 30.84 33.79
N THR A 431 8.32 31.57 34.36
CA THR A 431 8.21 32.06 35.75
C THR A 431 7.87 33.55 35.73
N ASP A 432 6.61 33.87 35.46
CA ASP A 432 6.04 35.14 35.96
C ASP A 432 5.31 34.86 37.24
N ALA A 433 6.08 34.78 38.30
CA ALA A 433 5.58 34.95 39.65
C ALA A 433 5.58 36.45 39.95
N SER A 434 4.44 37.07 39.80
CA SER A 434 4.17 38.41 40.30
C SER A 434 4.36 38.43 41.79
N MET A 435 5.50 38.95 42.25
CA MET A 435 5.64 39.52 43.57
C MET A 435 4.82 40.82 43.62
N LEU A 436 3.65 40.78 44.19
CA LEU A 436 3.05 41.97 44.82
C LEU A 436 3.47 42.03 46.26
N SER A 437 4.46 42.88 46.48
CA SER A 437 4.88 43.32 47.79
C SER A 437 3.75 44.10 48.48
N SER A 438 3.35 43.65 49.62
CA SER A 438 2.70 44.50 50.62
C SER A 438 3.64 45.58 51.13
N ALA A 439 3.27 46.83 51.00
CA ALA A 439 3.86 47.92 51.77
C ALA A 439 2.74 48.83 52.25
N ARG A 440 2.56 48.80 53.53
CA ARG A 440 2.35 49.91 54.52
C ARG A 440 1.25 50.94 54.21
N GLY A 441 0.40 50.99 55.08
CA GLY A 441 -0.44 52.10 55.54
C GLY A 441 -1.22 51.68 56.72
#